data_ea34465f7afb7c88bd9eff1a795ff884
#
_entry.id   ea34465f7afb7c88bd9eff1a795ff884
#
_cell.length_a   1.000
_cell.length_b   1.000
_cell.length_c   1.000
_cell.angle_alpha   90.00
_cell.angle_beta   90.00
_cell.angle_gamma   90.00
#
_symmetry.space_group_name_H-M   'P 1'
#
loop_
_entity.id
_entity.type
_entity.pdbx_description
1 polymer ?
#
loop_
_entity_poly.entity_id
_entity_poly.type
_entity_poly.pdbx_seq_one_letter_code
_entity_poly.pdbx_strand_id
1 'polypeptide(L)'
;MRSIIIYSTTDGHTKKICDFINSNSSRNNFEVLSINKISNLEIEKYELIVLGASIRYGKYSPLVFKFVKNYKKILNKKKNAFFSVNVVARKTEKSLPETNPYIQKFLKKTNWVPKKIGVFAGKVDYPNYNFI
;
A
#
# COMPACT_ATOMS: atom_id res chain seq x y z
N MET A 1 -19.97 3.27 3.41
CA MET A 1 -18.84 2.34 3.45
C MET A 1 -17.58 3.06 3.88
N ARG A 2 -16.86 2.53 4.84
CA ARG A 2 -15.62 3.15 5.34
C ARG A 2 -14.41 2.51 4.67
N SER A 3 -13.48 3.36 4.24
CA SER A 3 -12.25 2.94 3.59
C SER A 3 -11.05 3.62 4.22
N ILE A 4 -9.95 2.91 4.32
CA ILE A 4 -8.73 3.42 4.95
C ILE A 4 -7.50 3.09 4.12
N ILE A 5 -6.56 4.05 4.08
CA ILE A 5 -5.21 3.82 3.58
C ILE A 5 -4.26 3.90 4.75
N ILE A 6 -3.55 2.82 5.00
CA ILE A 6 -2.50 2.77 6.02
C ILE A 6 -1.17 2.78 5.28
N TYR A 7 -0.28 3.68 5.65
CA TYR A 7 0.96 3.85 4.89
C TYR A 7 2.20 3.92 5.77
N SER A 8 3.31 3.43 5.23
CA SER A 8 4.64 3.71 5.76
C SER A 8 5.36 4.67 4.81
N THR A 9 6.07 5.63 5.35
CA THR A 9 6.82 6.58 4.55
C THR A 9 8.12 6.96 5.24
N THR A 10 9.11 7.35 4.45
CA THR A 10 10.38 7.83 4.96
C THR A 10 10.69 9.25 4.51
N ASP A 11 10.04 9.72 3.46
CA ASP A 11 10.34 11.03 2.85
C ASP A 11 9.08 11.82 2.44
N GLY A 12 7.90 11.32 2.80
CA GLY A 12 6.64 11.99 2.49
C GLY A 12 6.05 11.67 1.13
N HIS A 13 6.76 10.97 0.24
CA HIS A 13 6.23 10.62 -1.07
C HIS A 13 5.03 9.69 -0.98
N THR A 14 5.07 8.75 -0.06
CA THR A 14 3.95 7.82 0.14
C THR A 14 2.69 8.57 0.55
N LYS A 15 2.83 9.59 1.40
CA LYS A 15 1.69 10.42 1.80
C LYS A 15 1.07 11.14 0.60
N LYS A 16 1.90 11.66 -0.30
CA LYS A 16 1.42 12.31 -1.53
C LYS A 16 0.66 11.33 -2.42
N ILE A 17 1.13 10.10 -2.51
CA ILE A 17 0.46 9.05 -3.29
C ILE A 17 -0.88 8.70 -2.65
N CYS A 18 -0.95 8.63 -1.32
CA CYS A 18 -2.22 8.42 -0.62
C CYS A 18 -3.23 9.51 -0.95
N ASP A 19 -2.78 10.76 -0.95
CA ASP A 19 -3.64 11.90 -1.29
C ASP A 19 -4.10 11.83 -2.74
N PHE A 20 -3.20 11.42 -3.65
CA PHE A 20 -3.54 11.21 -5.06
C PHE A 20 -4.61 10.12 -5.23
N ILE A 21 -4.44 8.99 -4.57
CA ILE A 21 -5.42 7.90 -4.63
C ILE A 21 -6.77 8.37 -4.10
N ASN A 22 -6.77 9.08 -2.97
CA ASN A 22 -7.99 9.58 -2.37
C ASN A 22 -8.73 10.55 -3.29
N SER A 23 -8.00 11.45 -3.94
CA SER A 23 -8.57 12.45 -4.84
C SER A 23 -9.10 11.86 -6.14
N ASN A 24 -8.54 10.75 -6.61
CA ASN A 24 -8.85 10.16 -7.91
C ASN A 24 -9.67 8.88 -7.81
N SER A 25 -10.02 8.46 -6.61
CA SER A 25 -10.89 7.31 -6.39
C SER A 25 -12.36 7.73 -6.55
N SER A 26 -13.18 6.84 -7.11
CA SER A 26 -14.62 7.03 -7.17
C SER A 26 -15.26 7.11 -5.77
N ARG A 27 -14.53 6.69 -4.75
CA ARG A 27 -15.02 6.68 -3.37
C ARG A 27 -14.69 7.94 -2.59
N ASN A 28 -13.62 8.64 -2.91
CA ASN A 28 -13.20 9.95 -2.37
C ASN A 28 -13.28 10.12 -0.84
N ASN A 29 -13.36 9.04 -0.06
CA ASN A 29 -13.56 9.11 1.38
C ASN A 29 -12.64 8.17 2.14
N PHE A 30 -11.38 8.10 1.72
CA PHE A 30 -10.40 7.33 2.47
C PHE A 30 -9.96 8.09 3.72
N GLU A 31 -9.98 7.42 4.85
CA GLU A 31 -9.18 7.85 6.00
C GLU A 31 -7.74 7.47 5.69
N VAL A 32 -6.79 8.35 6.00
CA VAL A 32 -5.38 8.15 5.70
C VAL A 32 -4.61 8.17 7.01
N LEU A 33 -3.92 7.08 7.32
CA LEU A 33 -3.27 6.91 8.62
C LEU A 33 -1.86 6.34 8.47
N SER A 34 -0.91 6.96 9.16
CA SER A 34 0.45 6.41 9.21
C SER A 34 0.48 5.10 9.98
N ILE A 35 1.27 4.15 9.48
CA ILE A 35 1.44 2.85 10.14
C ILE A 35 2.01 3.00 11.56
N ASN A 36 2.70 4.11 11.84
CA ASN A 36 3.24 4.38 13.16
C ASN A 36 2.16 4.75 14.19
N LYS A 37 0.94 5.00 13.76
CA LYS A 37 -0.15 5.50 14.61
C LYS A 37 -1.35 4.57 14.65
N ILE A 38 -1.16 3.29 14.35
CA ILE A 38 -2.28 2.35 14.27
C ILE A 38 -2.60 1.60 15.57
N SER A 39 -1.95 1.94 16.69
CA SER A 39 -2.33 1.38 17.98
C SER A 39 -3.80 1.69 18.24
N ASN A 40 -4.58 0.73 18.66
CA ASN A 40 -6.02 0.86 18.89
C ASN A 40 -6.86 1.04 17.62
N LEU A 41 -6.32 0.66 16.45
CA LEU A 41 -7.09 0.71 15.21
C LEU A 41 -8.16 -0.38 15.21
N GLU A 42 -9.42 0.03 15.00
CA GLU A 42 -10.52 -0.90 14.85
C GLU A 42 -10.69 -1.25 13.38
N ILE A 43 -9.81 -2.10 12.87
CA ILE A 43 -9.73 -2.40 11.44
C ILE A 43 -10.99 -3.08 10.89
N GLU A 44 -11.74 -3.77 11.75
CA GLU A 44 -12.98 -4.44 11.35
C GLU A 44 -14.05 -3.48 10.84
N LYS A 45 -13.97 -2.22 11.22
CA LYS A 45 -14.95 -1.20 10.82
C LYS A 45 -14.82 -0.78 9.36
N TYR A 46 -13.71 -1.14 8.70
CA TYR A 46 -13.46 -0.74 7.33
C TYR A 46 -13.82 -1.86 6.38
N GLU A 47 -14.42 -1.51 5.25
CA GLU A 47 -14.74 -2.46 4.18
C GLU A 47 -13.63 -2.56 3.14
N LEU A 48 -12.87 -1.48 2.97
CA LEU A 48 -11.74 -1.45 2.05
C LEU A 48 -10.51 -0.99 2.82
N ILE A 49 -9.46 -1.80 2.76
CA ILE A 49 -8.21 -1.54 3.45
C ILE A 49 -7.09 -1.53 2.42
N VAL A 50 -6.41 -0.40 2.31
CA VAL A 50 -5.26 -0.25 1.40
C VAL A 50 -4.00 -0.08 2.24
N LEU A 51 -3.00 -0.90 1.98
CA LEU A 51 -1.70 -0.80 2.61
C LEU A 51 -0.69 -0.25 1.62
N GLY A 52 -0.06 0.86 1.96
CA GLY A 52 0.98 1.47 1.14
C GLY A 52 2.31 1.43 1.85
N ALA A 53 3.36 1.04 1.14
CA ALA A 53 4.68 0.90 1.73
C ALA A 53 5.77 1.44 0.82
N SER A 54 6.72 2.18 1.40
CA SER A 54 7.88 2.67 0.68
C SER A 54 9.10 1.79 0.99
N ILE A 55 9.98 1.71 0.01
CA ILE A 55 11.27 1.02 0.16
C ILE A 55 12.29 2.03 0.67
N ARG A 56 13.05 1.63 1.70
CA ARG A 56 14.19 2.38 2.18
C ARG A 56 15.34 1.41 2.43
N TYR A 57 16.50 1.73 1.88
CA TYR A 57 17.68 0.85 1.98
C TYR A 57 17.37 -0.58 1.52
N GLY A 58 16.62 -0.69 0.43
CA GLY A 58 16.33 -1.98 -0.19
C GLY A 58 15.27 -2.83 0.50
N LYS A 59 14.50 -2.27 1.43
CA LYS A 59 13.49 -3.06 2.15
C LYS A 59 12.34 -2.20 2.66
N TYR A 60 11.23 -2.88 2.97
CA TYR A 60 10.10 -2.26 3.64
C TYR A 60 10.33 -2.17 5.14
N SER A 61 9.68 -1.21 5.80
CA SER A 61 9.68 -1.12 7.25
C SER A 61 9.20 -2.43 7.88
N PRO A 62 9.82 -2.86 8.99
CA PRO A 62 9.32 -4.04 9.73
C PRO A 62 7.87 -3.90 10.16
N LEU A 63 7.37 -2.68 10.35
CA LEU A 63 5.98 -2.46 10.74
C LEU A 63 5.01 -2.91 9.66
N VAL A 64 5.41 -2.86 8.38
CA VAL A 64 4.58 -3.33 7.26
C VAL A 64 4.37 -4.84 7.37
N PHE A 65 5.44 -5.58 7.63
CA PHE A 65 5.35 -7.04 7.83
C PHE A 65 4.52 -7.37 9.06
N LYS A 66 4.73 -6.64 10.15
CA LYS A 66 3.98 -6.86 11.40
C LYS A 66 2.50 -6.60 11.20
N PHE A 67 2.15 -5.56 10.46
CA PHE A 67 0.75 -5.24 10.16
C PHE A 67 0.07 -6.40 9.44
N VAL A 68 0.69 -6.92 8.39
CA VAL A 68 0.11 -8.03 7.65
C VAL A 68 0.00 -9.28 8.52
N LYS A 69 1.03 -9.58 9.31
CA LYS A 69 1.01 -10.71 10.23
C LYS A 69 -0.17 -10.63 11.20
N ASN A 70 -0.39 -9.44 11.76
CA ASN A 70 -1.43 -9.26 12.78
C ASN A 70 -2.84 -9.23 12.20
N TYR A 71 -3.02 -8.74 10.97
CA TYR A 71 -4.34 -8.47 10.41
C TYR A 71 -4.67 -9.30 9.17
N LYS A 72 -3.84 -10.29 8.82
CA LYS A 72 -4.04 -11.05 7.58
C LYS A 72 -5.41 -11.71 7.49
N LYS A 73 -5.90 -12.28 8.57
CA LYS A 73 -7.23 -12.93 8.56
C LYS A 73 -8.34 -11.94 8.25
N ILE A 74 -8.26 -10.75 8.81
CA ILE A 74 -9.24 -9.69 8.57
C ILE A 74 -9.09 -9.16 7.15
N LEU A 75 -7.86 -8.94 6.70
CA LEU A 75 -7.61 -8.49 5.33
C LEU A 75 -8.22 -9.44 4.31
N ASN A 76 -8.08 -10.75 4.52
CA ASN A 76 -8.61 -11.74 3.58
C ASN A 76 -10.13 -11.71 3.47
N LYS A 77 -10.83 -11.19 4.47
CA LYS A 77 -12.28 -11.07 4.49
C LYS A 77 -12.79 -9.75 3.93
N LYS A 78 -11.91 -8.80 3.68
CA LYS A 78 -12.26 -7.45 3.26
C LYS A 78 -11.77 -7.18 1.84
N LYS A 79 -12.32 -6.14 1.22
CA LYS A 79 -11.68 -5.59 0.02
C LYS A 79 -10.35 -5.01 0.43
N ASN A 80 -9.31 -5.32 -0.30
CA ASN A 80 -7.97 -4.89 0.06
C ASN A 80 -7.10 -4.63 -1.15
N ALA A 81 -6.03 -3.86 -0.92
CA ALA A 81 -5.06 -3.56 -1.95
C ALA A 81 -3.72 -3.24 -1.30
N PHE A 82 -2.66 -3.43 -2.04
CA PHE A 82 -1.31 -3.09 -1.62
C PHE A 82 -0.65 -2.25 -2.70
N PHE A 83 0.05 -1.19 -2.32
CA PHE A 83 0.90 -0.48 -3.26
C PHE A 83 2.30 -0.28 -2.69
N SER A 84 3.28 -0.31 -3.58
CA SER A 84 4.68 -0.13 -3.24
C SER A 84 5.21 1.13 -3.90
N VAL A 85 6.01 1.88 -3.16
CA VAL A 85 6.68 3.10 -3.65
C VAL A 85 8.17 2.86 -3.63
N ASN A 86 8.82 2.82 -4.81
CA ASN A 86 10.26 2.62 -4.88
C ASN A 86 10.82 3.10 -6.22
N VAL A 87 12.07 3.55 -6.20
CA VAL A 87 12.72 4.08 -7.41
C VAL A 87 13.04 3.02 -8.45
N VAL A 88 13.12 1.76 -8.04
CA VAL A 88 13.35 0.63 -8.95
C VAL A 88 12.23 0.52 -9.98
N ALA A 89 11.02 0.95 -9.64
CA ALA A 89 9.87 0.91 -10.54
C ALA A 89 10.02 1.83 -11.76
N ARG A 90 11.04 2.70 -11.78
CA ARG A 90 11.34 3.53 -12.98
C ARG A 90 11.87 2.71 -14.13
N LYS A 91 12.44 1.53 -13.86
CA LYS A 91 12.90 0.61 -14.90
C LYS A 91 11.68 -0.16 -15.41
N THR A 92 11.54 -0.23 -16.73
CA THR A 92 10.38 -0.87 -17.35
C THR A 92 10.15 -2.29 -16.87
N GLU A 93 11.21 -3.08 -16.76
CA GLU A 93 11.11 -4.49 -16.35
C GLU A 93 10.73 -4.64 -14.86
N LYS A 94 10.73 -3.55 -14.08
CA LYS A 94 10.41 -3.58 -12.65
C LYS A 94 9.23 -2.70 -12.30
N SER A 95 8.52 -2.19 -13.30
CA SER A 95 7.38 -1.30 -13.10
C SER A 95 6.07 -2.04 -12.81
N LEU A 96 6.05 -3.36 -12.98
CA LEU A 96 4.86 -4.19 -12.76
C LEU A 96 4.99 -4.97 -11.45
N PRO A 97 3.87 -5.25 -10.79
CA PRO A 97 3.90 -6.06 -9.56
C PRO A 97 4.59 -7.41 -9.76
N GLU A 98 4.35 -8.06 -10.90
CA GLU A 98 4.90 -9.39 -11.18
C GLU A 98 6.41 -9.40 -11.34
N THR A 99 7.00 -8.28 -11.73
CA THR A 99 8.43 -8.18 -12.01
C THR A 99 9.19 -7.39 -10.96
N ASN A 100 8.49 -6.76 -10.00
CA ASN A 100 9.14 -5.98 -8.97
C ASN A 100 9.67 -6.90 -7.86
N PRO A 101 11.00 -6.95 -7.65
CA PRO A 101 11.57 -7.91 -6.70
C PRO A 101 11.16 -7.67 -5.26
N TYR A 102 10.95 -6.42 -4.87
CA TYR A 102 10.57 -6.11 -3.50
C TYR A 102 9.16 -6.59 -3.18
N ILE A 103 8.24 -6.40 -4.14
CA ILE A 103 6.86 -6.87 -3.99
C ILE A 103 6.83 -8.38 -3.91
N GLN A 104 7.51 -9.07 -4.82
CA GLN A 104 7.50 -10.53 -4.87
C GLN A 104 8.05 -11.12 -3.59
N LYS A 105 9.13 -10.58 -3.06
CA LYS A 105 9.72 -11.03 -1.80
C LYS A 105 8.77 -10.80 -0.62
N PHE A 106 8.11 -9.65 -0.60
CA PHE A 106 7.15 -9.30 0.46
C PHE A 106 5.96 -10.25 0.46
N LEU A 107 5.37 -10.50 -0.71
CA LEU A 107 4.21 -11.39 -0.83
C LEU A 107 4.58 -12.82 -0.44
N LYS A 108 5.75 -13.29 -0.85
CA LYS A 108 6.22 -14.63 -0.49
C LYS A 108 6.42 -14.77 1.02
N LYS A 109 7.00 -13.75 1.64
CA LYS A 109 7.29 -13.79 3.08
C LYS A 109 6.03 -13.71 3.93
N THR A 110 5.04 -12.93 3.51
CA THR A 110 3.80 -12.73 4.27
C THR A 110 2.71 -13.73 3.96
N ASN A 111 2.78 -14.40 2.82
CA ASN A 111 1.73 -15.26 2.28
C ASN A 111 0.38 -14.53 2.12
N TRP A 112 0.41 -13.21 2.04
CA TRP A 112 -0.78 -12.42 1.77
C TRP A 112 -0.94 -12.28 0.26
N VAL A 113 -2.17 -12.44 -0.23
CA VAL A 113 -2.51 -12.26 -1.63
C VAL A 113 -3.46 -11.06 -1.73
N PRO A 114 -2.92 -9.85 -1.92
CA PRO A 114 -3.77 -8.66 -2.07
C PRO A 114 -4.65 -8.80 -3.30
N LYS A 115 -5.85 -8.24 -3.24
CA LYS A 115 -6.79 -8.29 -4.37
C LYS A 115 -6.38 -7.35 -5.49
N LYS A 116 -5.66 -6.28 -5.17
CA LYS A 116 -5.04 -5.38 -6.14
C LYS A 116 -3.66 -4.97 -5.67
N ILE A 117 -2.74 -4.79 -6.60
CA ILE A 117 -1.38 -4.39 -6.31
C ILE A 117 -0.98 -3.27 -7.25
N GLY A 118 -0.42 -2.19 -6.71
CA GLY A 118 0.06 -1.07 -7.49
C GLY A 118 1.54 -0.79 -7.23
N VAL A 119 2.21 -0.19 -8.18
CA VAL A 119 3.62 0.20 -8.07
C VAL A 119 3.76 1.65 -8.48
N PHE A 120 4.40 2.45 -7.63
CA PHE A 120 4.68 3.85 -7.89
C PHE A 120 6.18 4.12 -7.80
N ALA A 121 6.68 4.98 -8.65
CA ALA A 121 8.13 5.24 -8.76
C ALA A 121 8.63 6.40 -7.88
N GLY A 122 7.86 6.77 -6.87
CA GLY A 122 8.28 7.81 -5.92
C GLY A 122 7.87 9.23 -6.27
N LYS A 123 7.19 9.44 -7.41
CA LYS A 123 6.66 10.74 -7.80
C LYS A 123 5.18 10.62 -8.11
N VAL A 124 4.43 11.69 -7.82
CA VAL A 124 3.01 11.74 -8.14
C VAL A 124 2.86 12.40 -9.51
N ASP A 125 2.87 11.58 -10.55
CA ASP A 125 2.66 12.00 -11.92
C ASP A 125 2.08 10.83 -12.71
N TYR A 126 0.85 10.46 -12.34
CA TYR A 126 0.22 9.25 -12.88
C TYR A 126 -1.16 9.58 -13.41
N PRO A 127 -1.25 10.44 -14.48
CA PRO A 127 -2.56 10.93 -14.93
C PRO A 127 -3.52 9.84 -15.38
N ASN A 128 -3.00 8.72 -15.84
CA ASN A 128 -3.83 7.61 -16.32
C ASN A 128 -3.79 6.39 -15.40
N TYR A 129 -3.36 6.58 -14.19
CA TYR A 129 -3.22 5.48 -13.24
C TYR A 129 -4.55 5.16 -12.60
N ASN A 130 -4.99 3.92 -12.75
CA ASN A 130 -6.24 3.43 -12.18
C ASN A 130 -5.97 2.27 -11.24
N PHE A 131 -5.63 2.59 -10.00
CA PHE A 131 -5.29 1.59 -9.02
C PHE A 131 -6.54 1.04 -8.31
N ILE A 132 -7.48 1.92 -7.98
CA ILE A 132 -8.68 1.55 -7.20
C ILE A 132 -9.95 1.94 -7.95
#